data_21a0cc0c45ea90f18a84e66f083fbacc
#
_entry.id   21a0cc0c45ea90f18a84e66f083fbacc
#
_cell.length_a   1.000
_cell.length_b   1.000
_cell.length_c   1.000
_cell.angle_alpha   90.00
_cell.angle_beta   90.00
_cell.angle_gamma   90.00
#
_symmetry.space_group_name_H-M   'P 1'
#
loop_
_entity.id
_entity.type
_entity.pdbx_description
1 polymer ?
#
loop_
_entity_poly.entity_id
_entity_poly.type
_entity_poly.pdbx_seq_one_letter_code
_entity_poly.pdbx_strand_id
1 'polypeptide(L)'
;MMAAPHDGLREDLWEELGATPGVVELPFPWPVAGAVRLGLHASQRRFYRLGPVAGANSLPSSLVLVLYERDDTEAVARYERTARWFLAAGVRVPRVYGRSTRALIVEDGGDRLLADAPGDDELADHYAGAAHIILSLQAHGQQAGGPNPDWCLDQFRLRNELDFTEQHALHGWLESAPSRAREEGFDRLAAAVERQPRRICHRDYHSRNLLVGDELMVVDFQDAMAGPVFYDLVSLLRDDYRDVPTAAAAAALEVFWGSASAAIDVSPLAEVPQQPASLPPGARQGFALTAAQRSLKALGTFGYQVGVAGRHEYAGYARRTWRHARLTLASLGWHDLIEALAVFDQL
;
A
#
# COMPACT_ATOMS: atom_id res chain seq x y z
N MET A 1 -20.18 -22.12 -20.16
CA MET A 1 -19.70 -20.94 -20.89
C MET A 1 -18.20 -21.10 -20.96
N MET A 2 -17.65 -21.36 -22.14
CA MET A 2 -16.23 -21.71 -22.32
C MET A 2 -15.36 -20.51 -21.94
N ALA A 3 -14.33 -20.73 -21.11
CA ALA A 3 -13.35 -19.73 -20.76
C ALA A 3 -12.70 -19.19 -22.05
N ALA A 4 -12.56 -17.85 -22.13
CA ALA A 4 -11.87 -17.20 -23.23
C ALA A 4 -10.40 -17.67 -23.32
N PRO A 5 -9.82 -17.75 -24.53
CA PRO A 5 -8.47 -18.23 -24.72
C PRO A 5 -7.45 -17.35 -23.98
N HIS A 6 -6.44 -18.00 -23.44
CA HIS A 6 -5.35 -17.51 -22.61
C HIS A 6 -4.70 -16.24 -23.18
N ASP A 7 -5.13 -15.07 -22.71
CA ASP A 7 -4.70 -13.77 -23.16
C ASP A 7 -3.22 -13.54 -22.82
N GLY A 8 -2.33 -13.99 -23.71
CA GLY A 8 -0.90 -13.68 -23.71
C GLY A 8 0.01 -14.53 -22.81
N LEU A 9 -0.46 -15.68 -22.28
CA LEU A 9 0.43 -16.68 -21.68
C LEU A 9 1.03 -17.54 -22.80
N ARG A 10 2.29 -17.32 -23.10
CA ARG A 10 3.03 -18.09 -24.11
C ARG A 10 3.68 -19.32 -23.48
N GLU A 11 3.75 -20.43 -24.18
CA GLU A 11 4.41 -21.66 -23.71
C GLU A 11 5.90 -21.43 -23.39
N ASP A 12 6.57 -20.59 -24.16
CA ASP A 12 7.97 -20.22 -23.95
C ASP A 12 8.25 -19.51 -22.61
N LEU A 13 7.26 -18.86 -22.00
CA LEU A 13 7.40 -18.28 -20.65
C LEU A 13 7.72 -19.35 -19.59
N TRP A 14 7.20 -20.55 -19.76
CA TRP A 14 7.43 -21.67 -18.83
C TRP A 14 8.83 -22.25 -18.96
N GLU A 15 9.37 -22.35 -20.18
CA GLU A 15 10.74 -22.75 -20.41
C GLU A 15 11.71 -21.72 -19.78
N GLU A 16 11.42 -20.43 -19.94
CA GLU A 16 12.18 -19.35 -19.35
C GLU A 16 12.17 -19.40 -17.81
N LEU A 17 11.00 -19.61 -17.19
CA LEU A 17 10.86 -19.72 -15.73
C LEU A 17 11.58 -20.97 -15.18
N GLY A 18 11.51 -22.10 -15.88
CA GLY A 18 12.16 -23.35 -15.48
C GLY A 18 13.69 -23.34 -15.62
N ALA A 19 14.22 -22.51 -16.51
CA ALA A 19 15.67 -22.40 -16.75
C ALA A 19 16.41 -21.48 -15.76
N THR A 20 15.71 -20.79 -14.85
CA THR A 20 16.33 -19.80 -13.95
C THR A 20 17.03 -20.48 -12.77
N PRO A 21 18.34 -20.29 -12.52
CA PRO A 21 19.05 -20.84 -11.38
C PRO A 21 18.46 -20.36 -10.05
N GLY A 22 18.24 -21.29 -9.11
CA GLY A 22 17.69 -20.97 -7.78
C GLY A 22 16.15 -21.03 -7.70
N VAL A 23 15.47 -21.42 -8.77
CA VAL A 23 14.08 -21.84 -8.71
C VAL A 23 14.03 -23.14 -7.91
N VAL A 24 13.24 -23.16 -6.84
CA VAL A 24 12.95 -24.39 -6.10
C VAL A 24 12.38 -25.40 -7.09
N GLU A 25 12.70 -26.68 -6.91
CA GLU A 25 12.24 -27.82 -7.74
C GLU A 25 10.70 -27.89 -7.81
N LEU A 26 10.10 -26.95 -8.54
CA LEU A 26 8.72 -27.06 -8.95
C LEU A 26 8.70 -28.02 -10.16
N PRO A 27 7.79 -28.99 -10.21
CA PRO A 27 7.62 -29.82 -11.39
C PRO A 27 7.08 -28.94 -12.52
N PHE A 28 7.97 -28.50 -13.38
CA PHE A 28 7.62 -27.79 -14.61
C PHE A 28 7.39 -28.77 -15.77
N PRO A 29 6.45 -28.46 -16.70
CA PRO A 29 5.65 -27.25 -16.74
C PRO A 29 4.45 -27.30 -15.77
N TRP A 30 4.24 -26.25 -14.99
CA TRP A 30 2.99 -26.09 -14.25
C TRP A 30 1.86 -25.90 -15.27
N PRO A 31 0.75 -26.63 -15.19
CA PRO A 31 -0.26 -26.58 -16.22
C PRO A 31 -0.88 -25.18 -16.32
N VAL A 32 -0.66 -24.51 -17.45
CA VAL A 32 -1.33 -23.25 -17.80
C VAL A 32 -2.82 -23.49 -18.06
N ALA A 33 -3.18 -24.73 -18.42
CA ALA A 33 -4.55 -25.17 -18.60
C ALA A 33 -5.29 -25.06 -17.25
N GLY A 34 -6.12 -24.02 -17.08
CA GLY A 34 -6.84 -23.74 -15.85
C GLY A 34 -6.31 -22.52 -15.07
N ALA A 35 -5.32 -21.79 -15.59
CA ALA A 35 -4.92 -20.51 -15.02
C ALA A 35 -6.10 -19.53 -15.01
N VAL A 36 -6.41 -18.98 -13.83
CA VAL A 36 -7.50 -18.01 -13.63
C VAL A 36 -6.90 -16.64 -13.45
N ARG A 37 -7.27 -15.69 -14.31
CA ARG A 37 -6.86 -14.30 -14.16
C ARG A 37 -7.47 -13.72 -12.89
N LEU A 38 -6.63 -13.21 -12.00
CA LEU A 38 -7.07 -12.51 -10.80
C LEU A 38 -7.47 -11.09 -11.18
N GLY A 39 -8.45 -10.55 -10.43
CA GLY A 39 -9.09 -9.26 -10.72
C GLY A 39 -8.10 -8.09 -10.86
N LEU A 40 -8.50 -7.09 -11.62
CA LEU A 40 -7.71 -5.91 -11.95
C LEU A 40 -7.46 -5.07 -10.70
N HIS A 41 -6.28 -5.21 -10.13
CA HIS A 41 -5.70 -4.16 -9.30
C HIS A 41 -5.21 -3.01 -10.20
N ALA A 42 -5.00 -1.81 -9.66
CA ALA A 42 -4.52 -0.63 -10.39
C ALA A 42 -3.05 -0.76 -10.88
N SER A 43 -2.57 -1.96 -11.12
CA SER A 43 -1.21 -2.34 -11.50
C SER A 43 -1.12 -2.58 -13.00
N GLN A 44 0.04 -2.25 -13.60
CA GLN A 44 0.41 -2.67 -14.97
C GLN A 44 0.79 -4.15 -15.03
N ARG A 45 0.91 -4.85 -13.88
CA ARG A 45 1.18 -6.29 -13.80
C ARG A 45 -0.11 -7.07 -13.96
N ARG A 46 -0.03 -8.25 -14.57
CA ARG A 46 -1.12 -9.23 -14.68
C ARG A 46 -0.88 -10.34 -13.68
N PHE A 47 -1.93 -10.78 -13.01
CA PHE A 47 -1.88 -11.84 -12.01
C PHE A 47 -2.75 -13.00 -12.44
N TYR A 48 -2.22 -14.22 -12.34
CA TYR A 48 -2.94 -15.44 -12.67
C TYR A 48 -2.77 -16.45 -11.55
N ARG A 49 -3.86 -17.00 -11.05
CA ARG A 49 -3.83 -18.13 -10.14
C ARG A 49 -3.63 -19.40 -10.95
N LEU A 50 -2.62 -20.16 -10.59
CA LEU A 50 -2.28 -21.45 -11.14
C LEU A 50 -2.88 -22.52 -10.23
N GLY A 51 -3.72 -23.39 -10.78
CA GLY A 51 -4.35 -24.49 -10.04
C GLY A 51 -3.39 -25.61 -9.65
N PRO A 52 -3.85 -26.60 -8.88
CA PRO A 52 -3.02 -27.69 -8.39
C PRO A 52 -2.49 -28.58 -9.52
N VAL A 53 -1.25 -29.03 -9.36
CA VAL A 53 -0.68 -30.08 -10.23
C VAL A 53 -1.16 -31.44 -9.73
N ALA A 54 -1.79 -32.19 -10.60
CA ALA A 54 -2.24 -33.55 -10.26
C ALA A 54 -1.04 -34.42 -9.82
N GLY A 55 -1.14 -35.03 -8.63
CA GLY A 55 -0.13 -35.94 -8.09
C GLY A 55 1.02 -35.31 -7.30
N ALA A 56 1.02 -33.98 -7.08
CA ALA A 56 2.08 -33.28 -6.34
C ALA A 56 1.70 -33.03 -4.87
N ASN A 57 1.72 -34.06 -4.04
CA ASN A 57 1.31 -34.02 -2.63
C ASN A 57 2.21 -33.12 -1.73
N SER A 58 3.34 -32.63 -2.22
CA SER A 58 4.30 -31.81 -1.47
C SER A 58 4.29 -30.34 -1.88
N LEU A 59 3.45 -29.95 -2.85
CA LEU A 59 3.37 -28.59 -3.37
C LEU A 59 2.18 -27.83 -2.79
N PRO A 60 2.21 -26.47 -2.77
CA PRO A 60 1.03 -25.68 -2.49
C PRO A 60 -0.14 -26.03 -3.40
N SER A 61 -1.37 -25.91 -2.87
CA SER A 61 -2.59 -26.21 -3.64
C SER A 61 -2.80 -25.24 -4.81
N SER A 62 -2.23 -24.04 -4.73
CA SER A 62 -2.22 -23.03 -5.80
C SER A 62 -1.01 -22.12 -5.66
N LEU A 63 -0.64 -21.48 -6.77
CA LEU A 63 0.40 -20.45 -6.85
C LEU A 63 -0.13 -19.26 -7.64
N VAL A 64 0.55 -18.11 -7.54
CA VAL A 64 0.23 -16.94 -8.33
C VAL A 64 1.39 -16.63 -9.28
N LEU A 65 1.09 -16.52 -10.57
CA LEU A 65 1.97 -15.96 -11.57
C LEU A 65 1.77 -14.45 -11.63
N VAL A 66 2.83 -13.69 -11.38
CA VAL A 66 2.90 -12.24 -11.56
C VAL A 66 3.63 -11.97 -12.87
N LEU A 67 2.96 -11.40 -13.86
CA LEU A 67 3.49 -11.15 -15.19
C LEU A 67 3.59 -9.65 -15.46
N TYR A 68 4.80 -9.19 -15.78
CA TYR A 68 5.07 -7.82 -16.23
C TYR A 68 4.81 -7.69 -17.73
N GLU A 69 4.38 -6.54 -18.22
CA GLU A 69 4.05 -6.34 -19.64
C GLU A 69 5.26 -6.50 -20.56
N ARG A 70 6.44 -6.19 -20.07
CA ARG A 70 7.74 -6.30 -20.78
C ARG A 70 8.80 -6.77 -19.81
N ASP A 71 9.97 -7.13 -20.35
CA ASP A 71 11.12 -7.48 -19.53
C ASP A 71 11.47 -6.33 -18.59
N ASP A 72 11.50 -6.64 -17.29
CA ASP A 72 11.87 -5.72 -16.23
C ASP A 72 12.60 -6.48 -15.12
N THR A 73 13.83 -6.87 -15.44
CA THR A 73 14.70 -7.66 -14.54
C THR A 73 14.91 -6.96 -13.21
N GLU A 74 14.98 -5.61 -13.20
CA GLU A 74 15.16 -4.85 -11.96
C GLU A 74 13.91 -4.88 -11.09
N ALA A 75 12.72 -4.75 -11.67
CA ALA A 75 11.46 -4.86 -10.92
C ALA A 75 11.27 -6.26 -10.32
N VAL A 76 11.62 -7.31 -11.08
CA VAL A 76 11.62 -8.71 -10.60
C VAL A 76 12.62 -8.91 -9.46
N ALA A 77 13.86 -8.43 -9.63
CA ALA A 77 14.91 -8.51 -8.60
C ALA A 77 14.54 -7.72 -7.34
N ARG A 78 13.93 -6.54 -7.50
CA ARG A 78 13.46 -5.70 -6.41
C ARG A 78 12.36 -6.41 -5.61
N TYR A 79 11.38 -7.03 -6.28
CA TYR A 79 10.35 -7.81 -5.61
C TYR A 79 10.98 -8.91 -4.73
N GLU A 80 11.88 -9.71 -5.29
CA GLU A 80 12.53 -10.80 -4.56
C GLU A 80 13.42 -10.30 -3.40
N ARG A 81 14.19 -9.24 -3.62
CA ARG A 81 15.02 -8.61 -2.59
C ARG A 81 14.16 -8.09 -1.43
N THR A 82 13.06 -7.41 -1.75
CA THR A 82 12.14 -6.87 -0.74
C THR A 82 11.39 -8.00 -0.02
N ALA A 83 10.96 -9.05 -0.72
CA ALA A 83 10.34 -10.22 -0.10
C ALA A 83 11.27 -10.86 0.94
N ARG A 84 12.54 -11.09 0.60
CA ARG A 84 13.54 -11.64 1.55
C ARG A 84 13.75 -10.73 2.76
N TRP A 85 13.76 -9.42 2.54
CA TRP A 85 13.92 -8.44 3.61
C TRP A 85 12.73 -8.45 4.57
N PHE A 86 11.49 -8.52 4.06
CA PHE A 86 10.27 -8.63 4.87
C PHE A 86 10.24 -9.92 5.69
N LEU A 87 10.60 -11.05 5.07
CA LEU A 87 10.71 -12.33 5.79
C LEU A 87 11.76 -12.27 6.90
N ALA A 88 12.90 -11.61 6.68
CA ALA A 88 13.92 -11.40 7.72
C ALA A 88 13.44 -10.48 8.84
N ALA A 89 12.51 -9.57 8.56
CA ALA A 89 11.82 -8.76 9.57
C ALA A 89 10.73 -9.53 10.36
N GLY A 90 10.54 -10.83 10.08
CA GLY A 90 9.48 -11.64 10.66
C GLY A 90 8.09 -11.36 10.09
N VAL A 91 8.01 -10.73 8.92
CA VAL A 91 6.73 -10.37 8.28
C VAL A 91 6.43 -11.32 7.14
N ARG A 92 5.25 -11.93 7.18
CA ARG A 92 4.79 -12.86 6.15
C ARG A 92 4.45 -12.11 4.85
N VAL A 93 5.10 -12.51 3.78
CA VAL A 93 4.85 -12.07 2.39
C VAL A 93 4.82 -13.29 1.48
N PRO A 94 4.23 -13.22 0.28
CA PRO A 94 4.27 -14.33 -0.68
C PRO A 94 5.70 -14.81 -0.92
N ARG A 95 5.95 -16.10 -0.65
CA ARG A 95 7.24 -16.75 -0.95
C ARG A 95 7.43 -16.80 -2.46
N VAL A 96 8.64 -16.49 -2.92
CA VAL A 96 9.01 -16.60 -4.35
C VAL A 96 9.48 -18.02 -4.64
N TYR A 97 8.84 -18.70 -5.57
CA TYR A 97 9.18 -20.05 -6.03
C TYR A 97 9.94 -20.05 -7.35
N GLY A 98 9.76 -19.02 -8.17
CA GLY A 98 10.43 -18.92 -9.45
C GLY A 98 10.41 -17.51 -10.00
N ARG A 99 11.35 -17.22 -10.91
CA ARG A 99 11.45 -15.93 -11.59
C ARG A 99 12.01 -16.06 -12.99
N SER A 100 11.67 -15.12 -13.86
CA SER A 100 12.33 -14.84 -15.13
C SER A 100 12.65 -13.33 -15.25
N THR A 101 12.99 -12.86 -16.45
CA THR A 101 13.25 -11.43 -16.71
C THR A 101 11.97 -10.57 -16.57
N ARG A 102 10.77 -11.17 -16.63
CA ARG A 102 9.49 -10.47 -16.62
C ARG A 102 8.39 -11.16 -15.83
N ALA A 103 8.69 -12.19 -15.08
CA ALA A 103 7.67 -12.93 -14.33
C ALA A 103 8.18 -13.45 -12.99
N LEU A 104 7.24 -13.65 -12.08
CA LEU A 104 7.46 -14.30 -10.79
C LEU A 104 6.39 -15.37 -10.60
N ILE A 105 6.75 -16.48 -9.99
CA ILE A 105 5.83 -17.43 -9.40
C ILE A 105 5.94 -17.29 -7.90
N VAL A 106 4.83 -16.97 -7.26
CA VAL A 106 4.78 -16.68 -5.82
C VAL A 106 3.70 -17.50 -5.12
N GLU A 107 3.79 -17.58 -3.80
CA GLU A 107 2.78 -18.17 -2.94
C GLU A 107 1.42 -17.52 -3.18
N ASP A 108 0.36 -18.33 -3.20
CA ASP A 108 -1.01 -17.86 -3.21
C ASP A 108 -1.50 -17.65 -1.78
N GLY A 109 -1.73 -16.40 -1.42
CA GLY A 109 -2.26 -16.01 -0.10
C GLY A 109 -3.77 -16.14 0.03
N GLY A 110 -4.46 -16.63 -1.02
CA GLY A 110 -5.93 -16.70 -1.06
C GLY A 110 -6.59 -15.38 -1.48
N ASP A 111 -7.90 -15.28 -1.19
CA ASP A 111 -8.75 -14.16 -1.67
C ASP A 111 -9.30 -13.30 -0.52
N ARG A 112 -9.09 -13.68 0.73
CA ARG A 112 -9.67 -12.99 1.89
C ARG A 112 -8.84 -11.75 2.22
N LEU A 113 -9.28 -10.61 1.73
CA LEU A 113 -8.66 -9.31 2.06
C LEU A 113 -9.15 -8.80 3.42
N LEU A 114 -8.28 -8.10 4.14
CA LEU A 114 -8.69 -7.37 5.36
C LEU A 114 -9.78 -6.33 5.04
N ALA A 115 -9.81 -5.79 3.82
CA ALA A 115 -10.83 -4.88 3.33
C ALA A 115 -12.24 -5.48 3.40
N ASP A 116 -12.37 -6.80 3.21
CA ASP A 116 -13.63 -7.54 3.14
C ASP A 116 -13.95 -8.28 4.45
N ALA A 117 -13.06 -8.21 5.45
CA ALA A 117 -13.27 -8.84 6.74
C ALA A 117 -14.47 -8.22 7.48
N PRO A 118 -15.32 -9.03 8.16
CA PRO A 118 -16.46 -8.52 8.93
C PRO A 118 -15.99 -7.57 10.04
N GLY A 119 -16.89 -6.68 10.47
CA GLY A 119 -16.61 -5.66 11.50
C GLY A 119 -16.90 -6.16 12.92
N ASP A 120 -16.25 -7.26 13.33
CA ASP A 120 -16.40 -7.92 14.62
C ASP A 120 -15.12 -7.82 15.48
N ASP A 121 -15.06 -8.57 16.58
CA ASP A 121 -13.91 -8.57 17.48
C ASP A 121 -12.64 -9.12 16.80
N GLU A 122 -12.76 -10.08 15.87
CA GLU A 122 -11.65 -10.60 15.06
C GLU A 122 -10.98 -9.48 14.24
N LEU A 123 -11.75 -8.50 13.80
CA LEU A 123 -11.22 -7.35 13.07
C LEU A 123 -10.28 -6.49 13.95
N ALA A 124 -10.59 -6.32 15.22
CA ALA A 124 -9.70 -5.60 16.14
C ALA A 124 -8.35 -6.31 16.29
N ASP A 125 -8.36 -7.66 16.40
CA ASP A 125 -7.15 -8.47 16.45
C ASP A 125 -6.33 -8.37 15.15
N HIS A 126 -6.98 -8.37 13.99
CA HIS A 126 -6.31 -8.18 12.70
C HIS A 126 -5.63 -6.81 12.61
N TYR A 127 -6.29 -5.74 13.06
CA TYR A 127 -5.70 -4.39 13.05
C TYR A 127 -4.56 -4.25 14.07
N ALA A 128 -4.67 -4.89 15.23
CA ALA A 128 -3.57 -5.00 16.19
C ALA A 128 -2.36 -5.76 15.59
N GLY A 129 -2.62 -6.90 14.93
CA GLY A 129 -1.61 -7.67 14.20
C GLY A 129 -0.95 -6.85 13.08
N ALA A 130 -1.74 -6.09 12.32
CA ALA A 130 -1.22 -5.19 11.29
C ALA A 130 -0.32 -4.09 11.88
N ALA A 131 -0.65 -3.54 13.04
CA ALA A 131 0.21 -2.58 13.73
C ALA A 131 1.53 -3.22 14.22
N HIS A 132 1.51 -4.46 14.70
CA HIS A 132 2.73 -5.22 15.02
C HIS A 132 3.64 -5.42 13.79
N ILE A 133 3.08 -5.69 12.63
CA ILE A 133 3.84 -5.79 11.38
C ILE A 133 4.56 -4.47 11.07
N ILE A 134 3.89 -3.33 11.18
CA ILE A 134 4.52 -2.01 10.99
C ILE A 134 5.72 -1.85 11.93
N LEU A 135 5.55 -2.17 13.20
CA LEU A 135 6.63 -2.06 14.21
C LEU A 135 7.80 -3.00 13.87
N SER A 136 7.53 -4.23 13.43
CA SER A 136 8.56 -5.19 13.01
C SER A 136 9.38 -4.66 11.83
N LEU A 137 8.74 -4.09 10.80
CA LEU A 137 9.41 -3.47 9.66
C LEU A 137 10.28 -2.29 10.11
N GLN A 138 9.75 -1.43 10.99
CA GLN A 138 10.48 -0.27 11.50
C GLN A 138 11.67 -0.66 12.35
N ALA A 139 11.53 -1.64 13.24
CA ALA A 139 12.60 -2.13 14.11
C ALA A 139 13.70 -2.82 13.29
N HIS A 140 13.33 -3.70 12.34
CA HIS A 140 14.29 -4.36 11.46
C HIS A 140 15.04 -3.34 10.60
N GLY A 141 14.34 -2.33 10.06
CA GLY A 141 14.94 -1.26 9.26
C GLY A 141 15.96 -0.41 10.02
N GLN A 142 15.81 -0.23 11.33
CA GLN A 142 16.80 0.45 12.16
C GLN A 142 18.10 -0.36 12.31
N GLN A 143 18.01 -1.68 12.27
CA GLN A 143 19.16 -2.59 12.45
C GLN A 143 19.87 -2.93 11.13
N ALA A 144 19.07 -3.19 10.07
CA ALA A 144 19.54 -3.74 8.81
C ALA A 144 19.53 -2.75 7.63
N GLY A 145 19.00 -1.52 7.84
CA GLY A 145 18.70 -0.62 6.74
C GLY A 145 17.46 -1.07 5.96
N GLY A 146 17.10 -0.35 4.89
CA GLY A 146 15.91 -0.65 4.09
C GLY A 146 16.19 -1.61 2.93
N PRO A 147 15.16 -2.23 2.36
CA PRO A 147 15.27 -3.13 1.21
C PRO A 147 15.69 -2.41 -0.08
N ASN A 148 15.41 -1.10 -0.15
CA ASN A 148 15.78 -0.21 -1.24
C ASN A 148 16.55 0.99 -0.67
N PRO A 149 17.85 0.85 -0.37
CA PRO A 149 18.61 1.81 0.42
C PRO A 149 18.73 3.19 -0.22
N ASP A 150 18.72 3.26 -1.57
CA ASP A 150 18.79 4.52 -2.31
C ASP A 150 17.42 5.22 -2.44
N TRP A 151 16.37 4.63 -1.89
CA TRP A 151 15.01 5.13 -1.98
C TRP A 151 14.57 5.72 -0.64
N CYS A 152 14.06 6.94 -0.70
CA CYS A 152 13.51 7.62 0.45
C CYS A 152 12.28 8.42 0.03
N LEU A 153 11.23 8.37 0.82
CA LEU A 153 10.07 9.22 0.68
C LEU A 153 10.41 10.59 1.31
N ASP A 154 11.25 11.34 0.60
CA ASP A 154 11.71 12.69 0.93
C ASP A 154 10.70 13.76 0.47
N GLN A 155 11.02 15.02 0.74
CA GLN A 155 10.17 16.15 0.34
C GLN A 155 9.89 16.14 -1.17
N PHE A 156 10.89 15.80 -2.00
CA PHE A 156 10.71 15.78 -3.45
C PHE A 156 9.69 14.71 -3.88
N ARG A 157 9.79 13.49 -3.35
CA ARG A 157 8.84 12.42 -3.66
C ARG A 157 7.45 12.72 -3.09
N LEU A 158 7.37 13.23 -1.85
CA LEU A 158 6.10 13.65 -1.24
C LEU A 158 5.41 14.74 -2.06
N ARG A 159 6.20 15.70 -2.59
CA ARG A 159 5.69 16.75 -3.46
C ARG A 159 5.23 16.21 -4.82
N ASN A 160 5.99 15.30 -5.43
CA ASN A 160 5.59 14.65 -6.69
C ASN A 160 4.27 13.88 -6.57
N GLU A 161 4.00 13.25 -5.41
CA GLU A 161 2.71 12.62 -5.14
C GLU A 161 1.57 13.66 -5.11
N LEU A 162 1.81 14.86 -4.60
CA LEU A 162 0.85 15.97 -4.62
C LEU A 162 0.73 16.61 -6.03
N ASP A 163 1.83 16.67 -6.80
CA ASP A 163 1.79 17.07 -8.20
C ASP A 163 0.93 16.13 -9.05
N PHE A 164 0.99 14.84 -8.76
CA PHE A 164 0.11 13.86 -9.39
C PHE A 164 -1.36 14.16 -9.10
N THR A 165 -1.67 14.65 -7.89
CA THR A 165 -3.02 15.10 -7.51
C THR A 165 -3.42 16.36 -8.29
N GLU A 166 -2.52 17.33 -8.39
CA GLU A 166 -2.76 18.53 -9.20
C GLU A 166 -3.08 18.14 -10.64
N GLN A 167 -2.26 17.27 -11.23
CA GLN A 167 -2.40 16.88 -12.63
C GLN A 167 -3.67 16.05 -12.90
N HIS A 168 -3.95 15.02 -12.11
CA HIS A 168 -4.96 14.03 -12.46
C HIS A 168 -6.31 14.26 -11.79
N ALA A 169 -6.33 14.71 -10.53
CA ALA A 169 -7.59 14.99 -9.86
C ALA A 169 -8.07 16.42 -10.14
N LEU A 170 -7.23 17.42 -9.92
CA LEU A 170 -7.65 18.81 -10.00
C LEU A 170 -7.78 19.29 -11.46
N HIS A 171 -6.74 19.12 -12.26
CA HIS A 171 -6.79 19.54 -13.67
C HIS A 171 -7.53 18.55 -14.54
N GLY A 172 -7.18 17.24 -14.45
CA GLY A 172 -7.66 16.23 -15.39
C GLY A 172 -9.11 15.81 -15.18
N TRP A 173 -9.55 15.67 -13.91
CA TRP A 173 -10.90 15.20 -13.60
C TRP A 173 -11.87 16.32 -13.23
N LEU A 174 -11.42 17.28 -12.40
CA LEU A 174 -12.28 18.36 -11.89
C LEU A 174 -12.13 19.67 -12.68
N GLU A 175 -11.31 19.70 -13.73
CA GLU A 175 -11.08 20.84 -14.62
C GLU A 175 -10.74 22.16 -13.90
N SER A 176 -10.09 22.05 -12.74
CA SER A 176 -9.73 23.21 -11.91
C SER A 176 -8.51 23.94 -12.48
N ALA A 177 -8.57 25.25 -12.55
CA ALA A 177 -7.43 26.07 -12.98
C ALA A 177 -6.24 25.97 -12.00
N PRO A 178 -4.99 26.16 -12.45
CA PRO A 178 -3.81 26.24 -11.57
C PRO A 178 -4.00 27.29 -10.47
N SER A 179 -3.43 26.98 -9.28
CA SER A 179 -3.54 27.88 -8.12
C SER A 179 -2.22 27.95 -7.36
N ARG A 180 -1.67 29.15 -7.26
CA ARG A 180 -0.47 29.40 -6.47
C ARG A 180 -0.65 29.06 -4.99
N ALA A 181 -1.84 29.29 -4.44
CA ALA A 181 -2.14 28.92 -3.06
C ALA A 181 -2.06 27.40 -2.82
N ARG A 182 -2.48 26.58 -3.83
CA ARG A 182 -2.30 25.12 -3.78
C ARG A 182 -0.84 24.71 -3.86
N GLU A 183 -0.08 25.28 -4.79
CA GLU A 183 1.36 25.01 -4.94
C GLU A 183 2.11 25.28 -3.62
N GLU A 184 1.93 26.48 -3.04
CA GLU A 184 2.54 26.86 -1.76
C GLU A 184 2.06 25.96 -0.61
N GLY A 185 0.79 25.57 -0.60
CA GLY A 185 0.22 24.65 0.39
C GLY A 185 0.81 23.24 0.28
N PHE A 186 0.98 22.73 -0.93
CA PHE A 186 1.58 21.41 -1.19
C PHE A 186 3.07 21.39 -0.82
N ASP A 187 3.83 22.43 -1.15
CA ASP A 187 5.23 22.57 -0.74
C ASP A 187 5.36 22.56 0.79
N ARG A 188 4.53 23.35 1.46
CA ARG A 188 4.48 23.43 2.94
C ARG A 188 4.13 22.07 3.55
N LEU A 189 3.16 21.34 2.98
CA LEU A 189 2.74 20.03 3.47
C LEU A 189 3.84 18.99 3.28
N ALA A 190 4.45 18.89 2.10
CA ALA A 190 5.52 17.97 1.84
C ALA A 190 6.72 18.20 2.78
N ALA A 191 7.13 19.47 2.96
CA ALA A 191 8.19 19.85 3.89
C ALA A 191 7.86 19.55 5.36
N ALA A 192 6.59 19.71 5.77
CA ALA A 192 6.17 19.40 7.13
C ALA A 192 6.19 17.88 7.42
N VAL A 193 5.76 17.09 6.44
CA VAL A 193 5.76 15.61 6.55
C VAL A 193 7.18 15.05 6.56
N GLU A 194 8.08 15.59 5.74
CA GLU A 194 9.48 15.14 5.67
C GLU A 194 10.24 15.30 6.99
N ARG A 195 9.92 16.33 7.79
CA ARG A 195 10.59 16.57 9.08
C ARG A 195 10.36 15.51 10.14
N GLN A 196 9.44 14.56 9.91
CA GLN A 196 9.20 13.46 10.83
C GLN A 196 10.38 12.48 10.87
N PRO A 197 10.57 11.75 11.98
CA PRO A 197 11.51 10.63 12.04
C PRO A 197 11.24 9.65 10.90
N ARG A 198 12.31 9.19 10.23
CA ARG A 198 12.20 8.24 9.13
C ARG A 198 12.30 6.81 9.63
N ARG A 199 11.44 5.96 9.12
CA ARG A 199 11.42 4.51 9.32
C ARG A 199 11.14 3.82 7.99
N ILE A 200 11.38 2.51 7.90
CA ILE A 200 10.93 1.76 6.73
C ILE A 200 9.40 1.71 6.74
N CYS A 201 8.82 2.04 5.60
CA CYS A 201 7.39 1.95 5.34
C CYS A 201 7.12 1.16 4.05
N HIS A 202 5.99 0.48 4.06
CA HIS A 202 5.43 -0.25 2.92
C HIS A 202 4.92 0.72 1.83
N ARG A 203 4.41 1.89 2.24
CA ARG A 203 3.80 2.99 1.47
C ARG A 203 2.31 2.82 1.14
N ASP A 204 1.89 1.64 0.78
CA ASP A 204 0.48 1.36 0.46
C ASP A 204 -0.09 0.29 1.40
N TYR A 205 0.09 0.51 2.73
CA TYR A 205 -0.25 -0.41 3.81
C TYR A 205 -1.74 -0.27 4.22
N HIS A 206 -2.64 -0.47 3.28
CA HIS A 206 -4.10 -0.45 3.48
C HIS A 206 -4.70 -1.86 3.43
N SER A 207 -5.96 -2.00 3.82
CA SER A 207 -6.64 -3.29 3.99
C SER A 207 -6.72 -4.14 2.72
N ARG A 208 -6.60 -3.56 1.53
CA ARG A 208 -6.54 -4.32 0.26
C ARG A 208 -5.19 -4.99 0.00
N ASN A 209 -4.15 -4.60 0.73
CA ASN A 209 -2.81 -5.18 0.62
C ASN A 209 -2.46 -6.09 1.80
N LEU A 210 -3.47 -6.47 2.60
CA LEU A 210 -3.37 -7.40 3.71
C LEU A 210 -4.33 -8.56 3.48
N LEU A 211 -3.79 -9.77 3.31
CA LEU A 211 -4.54 -11.00 3.18
C LEU A 211 -4.70 -11.64 4.56
N VAL A 212 -5.91 -12.07 4.86
CA VAL A 212 -6.29 -12.70 6.14
C VAL A 212 -6.24 -14.22 5.99
N GLY A 213 -5.35 -14.85 6.75
CA GLY A 213 -5.20 -16.30 6.89
C GLY A 213 -4.96 -16.64 8.36
N ASP A 214 -4.20 -17.71 8.63
CA ASP A 214 -3.74 -18.02 9.99
C ASP A 214 -2.86 -16.89 10.56
N GLU A 215 -2.13 -16.21 9.66
CA GLU A 215 -1.39 -14.99 9.90
C GLU A 215 -1.67 -14.00 8.76
N LEU A 216 -1.60 -12.70 9.05
CA LEU A 216 -1.69 -11.68 8.01
C LEU A 216 -0.52 -11.80 7.03
N MET A 217 -0.84 -11.81 5.74
CA MET A 217 0.17 -11.78 4.66
C MET A 217 0.14 -10.42 3.97
N VAL A 218 1.29 -9.78 3.88
CA VAL A 218 1.45 -8.47 3.24
C VAL A 218 1.77 -8.66 1.76
N VAL A 219 1.04 -7.97 0.89
CA VAL A 219 1.28 -7.96 -0.57
C VAL A 219 1.55 -6.55 -1.06
N ASP A 220 2.06 -6.42 -2.29
CA ASP A 220 2.38 -5.13 -2.95
C ASP A 220 3.49 -4.32 -2.22
N PHE A 221 4.45 -5.01 -1.67
CA PHE A 221 5.52 -4.51 -0.78
C PHE A 221 6.81 -4.08 -1.50
N GLN A 222 6.96 -4.33 -2.80
CA GLN A 222 8.23 -4.19 -3.52
C GLN A 222 8.76 -2.75 -3.57
N ASP A 223 7.92 -1.76 -3.32
CA ASP A 223 8.27 -0.34 -3.31
C ASP A 223 8.51 0.23 -1.89
N ALA A 224 8.68 -0.67 -0.90
CA ALA A 224 9.00 -0.29 0.48
C ALA A 224 10.32 0.50 0.55
N MET A 225 10.32 1.58 1.31
CA MET A 225 11.48 2.49 1.45
C MET A 225 11.45 3.24 2.78
N ALA A 226 12.52 3.98 3.07
CA ALA A 226 12.53 4.91 4.19
C ALA A 226 11.52 6.04 3.97
N GLY A 227 10.70 6.35 4.99
CA GLY A 227 9.68 7.39 4.93
C GLY A 227 9.24 7.84 6.32
N PRO A 228 8.25 8.75 6.41
CA PRO A 228 7.73 9.26 7.68
C PRO A 228 7.19 8.13 8.55
N VAL A 229 7.52 8.18 9.85
CA VAL A 229 7.23 7.11 10.82
C VAL A 229 5.76 6.69 10.90
N PHE A 230 4.84 7.60 10.63
CA PHE A 230 3.40 7.33 10.68
C PHE A 230 2.78 6.90 9.34
N TYR A 231 3.57 6.80 8.27
CA TYR A 231 3.04 6.64 6.91
C TYR A 231 2.15 5.39 6.76
N ASP A 232 2.62 4.24 7.24
CA ASP A 232 1.87 2.99 7.15
C ASP A 232 0.72 2.93 8.15
N LEU A 233 0.90 3.45 9.37
CA LEU A 233 -0.17 3.52 10.35
C LEU A 233 -1.33 4.39 9.85
N VAL A 234 -1.02 5.52 9.22
CA VAL A 234 -2.02 6.36 8.56
C VAL A 234 -2.71 5.61 7.44
N SER A 235 -1.95 4.88 6.60
CA SER A 235 -2.51 4.07 5.52
C SER A 235 -3.53 3.05 6.02
N LEU A 236 -3.22 2.42 7.15
CA LEU A 236 -4.07 1.41 7.78
C LEU A 236 -5.33 2.01 8.41
N LEU A 237 -5.20 3.14 9.15
CA LEU A 237 -6.29 3.72 9.95
C LEU A 237 -7.14 4.75 9.21
N ARG A 238 -6.63 5.31 8.12
CA ARG A 238 -7.33 6.22 7.20
C ARG A 238 -7.50 5.56 5.83
N ASP A 239 -7.92 4.31 5.87
CA ASP A 239 -8.12 3.49 4.68
C ASP A 239 -9.17 4.10 3.76
N ASP A 240 -8.80 4.28 2.48
CA ASP A 240 -9.67 4.87 1.47
C ASP A 240 -10.75 3.88 1.00
N TYR A 241 -10.57 2.59 1.25
CA TYR A 241 -11.42 1.51 0.73
C TYR A 241 -12.46 1.00 1.72
N ARG A 242 -12.24 1.21 3.03
CA ARG A 242 -13.21 0.86 4.07
C ARG A 242 -13.24 1.87 5.22
N ASP A 243 -14.37 1.98 5.91
CA ASP A 243 -14.44 2.67 7.18
C ASP A 243 -13.86 1.75 8.27
N VAL A 244 -12.81 2.21 8.94
CA VAL A 244 -12.16 1.44 10.01
C VAL A 244 -12.98 1.60 11.30
N PRO A 245 -13.51 0.52 11.90
CA PRO A 245 -14.24 0.61 13.15
C PRO A 245 -13.39 1.17 14.29
N THR A 246 -14.01 1.93 15.19
CA THR A 246 -13.31 2.57 16.31
C THR A 246 -12.54 1.58 17.18
N ALA A 247 -13.11 0.38 17.43
CA ALA A 247 -12.45 -0.67 18.20
C ALA A 247 -11.17 -1.17 17.51
N ALA A 248 -11.22 -1.40 16.19
CA ALA A 248 -10.07 -1.84 15.41
C ALA A 248 -8.97 -0.76 15.36
N ALA A 249 -9.37 0.50 15.16
CA ALA A 249 -8.43 1.62 15.20
C ALA A 249 -7.79 1.79 16.58
N ALA A 250 -8.55 1.64 17.67
CA ALA A 250 -8.04 1.71 19.03
C ALA A 250 -7.03 0.59 19.32
N ALA A 251 -7.34 -0.66 18.92
CA ALA A 251 -6.44 -1.81 19.10
C ALA A 251 -5.11 -1.60 18.36
N ALA A 252 -5.14 -1.14 17.11
CA ALA A 252 -3.92 -0.85 16.36
C ALA A 252 -3.10 0.29 17.00
N LEU A 253 -3.76 1.35 17.46
CA LEU A 253 -3.10 2.47 18.13
C LEU A 253 -2.48 2.08 19.47
N GLU A 254 -3.15 1.24 20.25
CA GLU A 254 -2.64 0.71 21.51
C GLU A 254 -1.34 -0.07 21.29
N VAL A 255 -1.32 -0.98 20.30
CA VAL A 255 -0.14 -1.76 19.93
C VAL A 255 0.98 -0.83 19.45
N PHE A 256 0.70 0.00 18.48
CA PHE A 256 1.72 0.88 17.89
C PHE A 256 2.31 1.81 18.93
N TRP A 257 1.47 2.40 19.79
CA TRP A 257 1.89 3.42 20.73
C TRP A 257 2.48 2.84 22.00
N GLY A 258 1.94 1.75 22.53
CA GLY A 258 2.48 1.07 23.69
C GLY A 258 3.92 0.59 23.48
N SER A 259 4.26 0.21 22.25
CA SER A 259 5.60 -0.24 21.88
C SER A 259 6.52 0.88 21.38
N ALA A 260 5.97 1.94 20.76
CA ALA A 260 6.73 3.03 20.14
C ALA A 260 7.04 4.19 21.10
N SER A 261 6.33 4.33 22.22
CA SER A 261 6.44 5.48 23.13
C SER A 261 7.85 5.69 23.71
N ALA A 262 8.65 4.64 23.77
CA ALA A 262 10.04 4.70 24.25
C ALA A 262 11.06 5.07 23.16
N ALA A 263 10.70 5.03 21.88
CA ALA A 263 11.65 5.13 20.74
C ALA A 263 11.39 6.31 19.80
N ILE A 264 10.27 7.01 19.95
CA ILE A 264 9.89 8.11 19.05
C ILE A 264 9.80 9.40 19.86
N ASP A 265 10.78 10.30 19.68
CA ASP A 265 10.69 11.68 20.19
C ASP A 265 9.66 12.46 19.38
N VAL A 266 8.52 12.70 19.98
CA VAL A 266 7.34 13.28 19.34
C VAL A 266 6.89 14.56 20.08
N SER A 267 7.74 15.56 20.13
CA SER A 267 7.37 16.91 20.60
C SER A 267 6.90 17.78 19.43
N PRO A 268 6.01 18.64 19.57
CA PRO A 268 4.62 18.83 20.01
C PRO A 268 3.59 18.90 18.86
N LEU A 269 2.43 18.31 19.02
CA LEU A 269 1.41 18.22 17.98
C LEU A 269 -0.02 18.49 18.48
N ALA A 270 -0.80 19.31 17.75
CA ALA A 270 -2.14 19.77 18.11
C ALA A 270 -3.22 18.66 18.07
N GLU A 271 -4.33 18.88 18.77
CA GLU A 271 -5.42 17.91 18.89
C GLU A 271 -6.15 17.65 17.56
N VAL A 272 -6.30 16.37 17.19
CA VAL A 272 -7.13 15.93 16.08
C VAL A 272 -8.40 15.30 16.66
N PRO A 273 -9.61 15.77 16.30
CA PRO A 273 -10.85 15.12 16.70
C PRO A 273 -10.86 13.65 16.25
N GLN A 274 -11.34 12.74 17.10
CA GLN A 274 -11.45 11.29 16.88
C GLN A 274 -10.18 10.46 17.11
N GLN A 275 -9.16 10.96 17.81
CA GLN A 275 -8.06 10.12 18.27
C GLN A 275 -8.12 9.86 19.77
N PRO A 276 -7.62 8.70 20.25
CA PRO A 276 -7.55 8.44 21.67
C PRO A 276 -6.77 9.53 22.39
N ALA A 277 -7.28 10.00 23.52
CA ALA A 277 -6.63 11.02 24.35
C ALA A 277 -5.22 10.61 24.85
N SER A 278 -4.84 9.37 24.64
CA SER A 278 -3.57 8.77 25.05
C SER A 278 -2.36 9.13 24.18
N LEU A 279 -2.55 9.70 22.97
CA LEU A 279 -1.41 10.05 22.11
C LEU A 279 -0.73 11.35 22.57
N PRO A 280 0.60 11.37 22.76
CA PRO A 280 1.32 12.61 23.04
C PRO A 280 1.07 13.66 21.95
N PRO A 281 1.07 14.95 22.29
CA PRO A 281 0.78 16.01 21.32
C PRO A 281 1.61 15.92 20.03
N GLY A 282 2.94 15.59 20.13
CA GLY A 282 3.87 15.40 19.02
C GLY A 282 3.45 14.38 17.97
N ALA A 283 2.93 13.24 18.36
CA ALA A 283 2.47 12.19 17.48
C ALA A 283 1.22 12.57 16.67
N ARG A 284 0.31 13.31 17.31
CA ARG A 284 -0.96 13.67 16.66
C ARG A 284 -0.75 14.54 15.41
N GLN A 285 0.16 15.55 15.42
CA GLN A 285 0.43 16.40 14.24
C GLN A 285 1.17 15.61 13.15
N GLY A 286 2.20 14.77 13.50
CA GLY A 286 2.84 13.91 12.50
C GLY A 286 1.85 13.00 11.84
N PHE A 287 0.98 12.36 12.64
CA PHE A 287 -0.11 11.56 12.12
C PHE A 287 -1.05 12.41 11.24
N ALA A 288 -1.48 13.59 11.71
CA ALA A 288 -2.39 14.45 10.96
C ALA A 288 -1.76 15.00 9.67
N LEU A 289 -0.49 15.45 9.72
CA LEU A 289 0.24 15.91 8.54
C LEU A 289 0.38 14.79 7.50
N THR A 290 0.76 13.59 7.96
CA THR A 290 0.85 12.41 7.09
C THR A 290 -0.51 12.01 6.54
N ALA A 291 -1.58 12.08 7.37
CA ALA A 291 -2.94 11.78 6.92
C ALA A 291 -3.43 12.78 5.86
N ALA A 292 -3.13 14.07 6.01
CA ALA A 292 -3.45 15.07 5.00
C ALA A 292 -2.72 14.79 3.67
N GLN A 293 -1.40 14.56 3.71
CA GLN A 293 -0.61 14.28 2.52
C GLN A 293 -1.08 13.01 1.81
N ARG A 294 -1.27 11.90 2.57
CA ARG A 294 -1.72 10.63 1.97
C ARG A 294 -3.11 10.71 1.39
N SER A 295 -4.06 11.36 2.06
CA SER A 295 -5.40 11.55 1.52
C SER A 295 -5.36 12.37 0.21
N LEU A 296 -4.55 13.42 0.15
CA LEU A 296 -4.38 14.18 -1.08
C LEU A 296 -3.72 13.32 -2.18
N LYS A 297 -2.67 12.55 -1.87
CA LYS A 297 -2.06 11.58 -2.81
C LYS A 297 -3.10 10.60 -3.36
N ALA A 298 -3.95 10.05 -2.49
CA ALA A 298 -4.98 9.09 -2.89
C ALA A 298 -6.02 9.73 -3.83
N LEU A 299 -6.40 11.00 -3.60
CA LEU A 299 -7.26 11.77 -4.52
C LEU A 299 -6.64 11.87 -5.91
N GLY A 300 -5.32 12.03 -6.03
CA GLY A 300 -4.62 12.00 -7.31
C GLY A 300 -4.77 10.66 -8.02
N THR A 301 -4.59 9.56 -7.27
CA THR A 301 -4.80 8.21 -7.80
C THR A 301 -6.24 8.01 -8.27
N PHE A 302 -7.23 8.44 -7.50
CA PHE A 302 -8.63 8.32 -7.90
C PHE A 302 -8.97 9.21 -9.09
N GLY A 303 -8.40 10.42 -9.16
CA GLY A 303 -8.51 11.30 -10.32
C GLY A 303 -7.98 10.65 -11.61
N TYR A 304 -6.84 9.96 -11.54
CA TYR A 304 -6.32 9.18 -12.64
C TYR A 304 -7.25 8.01 -13.00
N GLN A 305 -7.74 7.26 -12.01
CA GLN A 305 -8.63 6.12 -12.26
C GLN A 305 -9.94 6.56 -12.94
N VAL A 306 -10.54 7.67 -12.50
CA VAL A 306 -11.79 8.18 -13.07
C VAL A 306 -11.54 8.90 -14.39
N GLY A 307 -10.61 9.87 -14.42
CA GLY A 307 -10.42 10.76 -15.57
C GLY A 307 -9.64 10.15 -16.74
N VAL A 308 -8.71 9.22 -16.45
CA VAL A 308 -7.83 8.61 -17.47
C VAL A 308 -8.19 7.16 -17.73
N ALA A 309 -8.36 6.35 -16.69
CA ALA A 309 -8.62 4.91 -16.83
C ALA A 309 -10.12 4.59 -17.00
N GLY A 310 -11.03 5.56 -16.89
CA GLY A 310 -12.48 5.38 -17.05
C GLY A 310 -13.15 4.52 -15.98
N ARG A 311 -12.53 4.38 -14.81
CA ARG A 311 -13.01 3.55 -13.69
C ARG A 311 -13.82 4.40 -12.71
N HIS A 312 -15.08 4.65 -13.04
CA HIS A 312 -15.95 5.57 -12.32
C HIS A 312 -16.31 5.12 -10.87
N GLU A 313 -16.13 3.84 -10.54
CA GLU A 313 -16.32 3.33 -9.19
C GLU A 313 -15.41 3.99 -8.15
N TYR A 314 -14.26 4.54 -8.58
CA TYR A 314 -13.33 5.25 -7.68
C TYR A 314 -13.84 6.63 -7.22
N ALA A 315 -14.84 7.20 -7.86
CA ALA A 315 -15.43 8.49 -7.45
C ALA A 315 -16.02 8.44 -6.02
N GLY A 316 -16.60 7.29 -5.63
CA GLY A 316 -17.12 7.08 -4.27
C GLY A 316 -16.02 7.12 -3.20
N TYR A 317 -14.85 6.55 -3.50
CA TYR A 317 -13.69 6.60 -2.61
C TYR A 317 -13.13 8.02 -2.50
N ALA A 318 -13.04 8.75 -3.61
CA ALA A 318 -12.55 10.12 -3.64
C ALA A 318 -13.36 11.05 -2.72
N ARG A 319 -14.69 10.93 -2.72
CA ARG A 319 -15.57 11.71 -1.84
C ARG A 319 -15.28 11.46 -0.37
N ARG A 320 -15.08 10.19 0.03
CA ARG A 320 -14.71 9.81 1.40
C ARG A 320 -13.35 10.40 1.76
N THR A 321 -12.37 10.19 0.91
CA THR A 321 -10.99 10.64 1.11
C THR A 321 -10.90 12.15 1.24
N TRP A 322 -11.64 12.91 0.42
CA TRP A 322 -11.70 14.37 0.57
C TRP A 322 -12.28 14.80 1.92
N ARG A 323 -13.37 14.16 2.36
CA ARG A 323 -13.94 14.45 3.68
C ARG A 323 -12.92 14.26 4.79
N HIS A 324 -12.13 13.19 4.74
CA HIS A 324 -11.05 12.94 5.71
C HIS A 324 -9.93 13.99 5.60
N ALA A 325 -9.46 14.30 4.38
CA ALA A 325 -8.44 15.31 4.14
C ALA A 325 -8.87 16.68 4.70
N ARG A 326 -10.09 17.12 4.39
CA ARG A 326 -10.64 18.40 4.82
C ARG A 326 -10.71 18.53 6.34
N LEU A 327 -11.24 17.49 7.03
CA LEU A 327 -11.30 17.48 8.49
C LEU A 327 -9.90 17.49 9.11
N THR A 328 -8.95 16.77 8.53
CA THR A 328 -7.56 16.73 9.00
C THR A 328 -6.87 18.07 8.80
N LEU A 329 -7.00 18.68 7.63
CA LEU A 329 -6.45 20.03 7.37
C LEU A 329 -7.06 21.09 8.29
N ALA A 330 -8.37 21.01 8.56
CA ALA A 330 -9.03 21.92 9.50
C ALA A 330 -8.47 21.77 10.92
N SER A 331 -8.22 20.55 11.38
CA SER A 331 -7.62 20.30 12.70
C SER A 331 -6.17 20.80 12.80
N LEU A 332 -5.46 20.91 11.68
CA LEU A 332 -4.13 21.50 11.57
C LEU A 332 -4.16 23.03 11.44
N GLY A 333 -5.34 23.64 11.30
CA GLY A 333 -5.50 25.08 11.08
C GLY A 333 -5.14 25.55 9.65
N TRP A 334 -5.12 24.62 8.67
CA TRP A 334 -4.71 24.91 7.28
C TRP A 334 -5.91 25.31 6.42
N HIS A 335 -6.63 26.34 6.84
CA HIS A 335 -7.86 26.82 6.20
C HIS A 335 -7.61 27.39 4.80
N ASP A 336 -6.45 28.01 4.59
CA ASP A 336 -5.99 28.50 3.29
C ASP A 336 -5.88 27.40 2.24
N LEU A 337 -5.32 26.25 2.62
CA LEU A 337 -5.22 25.08 1.73
C LEU A 337 -6.59 24.44 1.50
N ILE A 338 -7.46 24.38 2.51
CA ILE A 338 -8.83 23.89 2.34
C ILE A 338 -9.58 24.74 1.31
N GLU A 339 -9.49 26.06 1.40
CA GLU A 339 -10.12 26.98 0.45
C GLU A 339 -9.58 26.78 -0.96
N ALA A 340 -8.26 26.65 -1.10
CA ALA A 340 -7.62 26.41 -2.39
C ALA A 340 -7.99 25.05 -3.03
N LEU A 341 -8.45 24.09 -2.22
CA LEU A 341 -8.89 22.75 -2.62
C LEU A 341 -10.42 22.58 -2.64
N ALA A 342 -11.19 23.67 -2.47
CA ALA A 342 -12.66 23.63 -2.37
C ALA A 342 -13.35 23.05 -3.61
N VAL A 343 -12.67 22.94 -4.76
CA VAL A 343 -13.18 22.25 -5.95
C VAL A 343 -13.55 20.78 -5.65
N PHE A 344 -12.87 20.12 -4.69
CA PHE A 344 -13.22 18.78 -4.27
C PHE A 344 -14.58 18.67 -3.53
N ASP A 345 -15.17 19.78 -3.09
CA ASP A 345 -16.52 19.80 -2.52
C ASP A 345 -17.62 19.45 -3.55
N GLN A 346 -17.26 19.40 -4.84
CA GLN A 346 -18.15 18.97 -5.93
C GLN A 346 -18.26 17.44 -6.07
N LEU A 347 -17.40 16.67 -5.40
CA LEU A 347 -17.42 15.20 -5.42
C LEU A 347 -18.68 14.62 -4.69
#